data_e44f23ec08ca3b6c731cd876f192efda
#
_entry.id   e44f23ec08ca3b6c731cd876f192efda
#
_cell.length_a   1.000
_cell.length_b   1.000
_cell.length_c   1.000
_cell.angle_alpha   90.00
_cell.angle_beta   90.00
_cell.angle_gamma   90.00
#
_symmetry.space_group_name_H-M   'P 1'
#
loop_
_entity.id
_entity.type
_entity.pdbx_description
1 polymer ?
#
loop_
_entity_poly.entity_id
_entity_poly.type
_entity_poly.pdbx_seq_one_letter_code
_entity_poly.pdbx_strand_id
1 'polypeptide(L)'
;MRDIIVIGAGVVGCSIARELSKYNLDVLVVEKNSDVSEGISKGNSGIVHAGYNEKIGTLKAKLNIEGNKIFDDLSRDLQFPFKRNGAFILAFSDEDMNILESLKENGEKLGVEGLEILTREEALNIEPNLNKEIVGVLNVKTSGIVSPYEMTIALAENAAENGVEFKLNSKVTNIEKISEGYKVTLNNREVVNGKIIINASGLEGAFLNNLVSMSKREINPVKGEYCLFDKVAGAMINKTLFQVPNKLSKGVLVTPTAEGNLLVGPNAVEGKTLETSREGIDEILDKSKTSLEELPVARILNTFSGIRPKTKEGDFIIEEVEDAKNFINVIGIDSPGLTAAPAIGVYVVNMIKERLDLVEKKNFKKTREKIVRFAELSLKEKNKLIKEKPAYGHMVCKCEFVTEGEIVEAIHRPIKALTVDAIKRRTRASMGGCQGVGCTLPISKILSRELGIDISDINKNSEGSPVIGFKE
;
A
#
# COMPACT_ATOMS: atom_id res chain seq x y z
N MET A 1 -9.35 -13.31 26.64
CA MET A 1 -9.00 -11.88 26.47
C MET A 1 -7.70 -11.82 25.68
N ARG A 2 -7.65 -11.14 24.53
CA ARG A 2 -6.44 -10.98 23.72
C ARG A 2 -5.43 -10.07 24.42
N ASP A 3 -4.15 -10.28 24.18
CA ASP A 3 -3.15 -9.32 24.67
C ASP A 3 -3.25 -8.01 23.90
N ILE A 4 -3.36 -8.09 22.55
CA ILE A 4 -3.45 -6.91 21.68
C ILE A 4 -4.50 -7.13 20.59
N ILE A 5 -5.33 -6.11 20.36
CA ILE A 5 -6.20 -6.01 19.19
C ILE A 5 -5.71 -4.85 18.31
N VAL A 6 -5.34 -5.15 17.06
CA VAL A 6 -5.02 -4.16 16.02
C VAL A 6 -6.24 -3.96 15.16
N ILE A 7 -6.72 -2.72 15.03
CA ILE A 7 -7.88 -2.38 14.23
C ILE A 7 -7.42 -1.82 12.89
N GLY A 8 -7.72 -2.55 11.81
CA GLY A 8 -7.36 -2.22 10.43
C GLY A 8 -6.20 -3.05 9.89
N ALA A 9 -6.41 -3.72 8.75
CA ALA A 9 -5.42 -4.51 8.02
C ALA A 9 -4.90 -3.80 6.76
N GLY A 10 -4.70 -2.48 6.84
CA GLY A 10 -3.90 -1.71 5.89
C GLY A 10 -2.40 -1.94 6.13
N VAL A 11 -1.54 -1.32 5.32
CA VAL A 11 -0.08 -1.48 5.42
C VAL A 11 0.47 -1.17 6.81
N VAL A 12 -0.10 -0.19 7.50
CA VAL A 12 0.30 0.20 8.87
C VAL A 12 -0.06 -0.89 9.88
N GLY A 13 -1.34 -1.33 9.90
CA GLY A 13 -1.77 -2.38 10.82
C GLY A 13 -1.05 -3.71 10.56
N CYS A 14 -0.81 -4.07 9.30
CA CYS A 14 -0.05 -5.28 8.94
C CYS A 14 1.45 -5.17 9.32
N SER A 15 2.05 -3.97 9.23
CA SER A 15 3.42 -3.74 9.70
C SER A 15 3.52 -3.89 11.22
N ILE A 16 2.57 -3.33 11.97
CA ILE A 16 2.48 -3.49 13.43
C ILE A 16 2.28 -4.96 13.79
N ALA A 17 1.34 -5.64 13.13
CA ALA A 17 1.05 -7.06 13.37
C ALA A 17 2.29 -7.94 13.15
N ARG A 18 3.06 -7.68 12.07
CA ARG A 18 4.31 -8.39 11.81
C ARG A 18 5.35 -8.15 12.89
N GLU A 19 5.53 -6.91 13.33
CA GLU A 19 6.49 -6.61 14.41
C GLU A 19 6.05 -7.26 15.74
N LEU A 20 4.77 -7.23 16.10
CA LEU A 20 4.22 -7.92 17.26
C LEU A 20 4.37 -9.44 17.17
N SER A 21 4.29 -10.00 15.96
CA SER A 21 4.41 -11.46 15.76
C SER A 21 5.76 -12.05 16.12
N LYS A 22 6.79 -11.22 16.34
CA LYS A 22 8.11 -11.63 16.85
C LYS A 22 8.07 -12.08 18.30
N TYR A 23 7.00 -11.74 19.04
CA TYR A 23 6.89 -11.96 20.47
C TYR A 23 5.78 -12.97 20.80
N ASN A 24 5.89 -13.60 21.99
CA ASN A 24 4.88 -14.54 22.51
C ASN A 24 3.65 -13.77 23.03
N LEU A 25 2.84 -13.27 22.09
CA LEU A 25 1.63 -12.49 22.35
C LEU A 25 0.43 -13.11 21.63
N ASP A 26 -0.75 -12.99 22.23
CA ASP A 26 -2.03 -13.30 21.60
C ASP A 26 -2.55 -12.04 20.90
N VAL A 27 -2.29 -11.95 19.57
CA VAL A 27 -2.60 -10.77 18.75
C VAL A 27 -3.72 -11.10 17.78
N LEU A 28 -4.76 -10.25 17.77
CA LEU A 28 -5.85 -10.28 16.82
C LEU A 28 -5.84 -9.01 15.97
N VAL A 29 -5.84 -9.17 14.65
CA VAL A 29 -6.09 -8.06 13.69
C VAL A 29 -7.54 -8.14 13.24
N VAL A 30 -8.31 -7.05 13.37
CA VAL A 30 -9.69 -6.96 12.87
C VAL A 30 -9.76 -6.02 11.68
N GLU A 31 -10.39 -6.48 10.58
CA GLU A 31 -10.54 -5.73 9.33
C GLU A 31 -12.01 -5.75 8.88
N LYS A 32 -12.54 -4.60 8.52
CA LYS A 32 -13.94 -4.46 8.07
C LYS A 32 -14.22 -5.08 6.70
N ASN A 33 -13.21 -5.13 5.85
CA ASN A 33 -13.32 -5.65 4.48
C ASN A 33 -13.01 -7.15 4.40
N SER A 34 -13.27 -7.71 3.22
CA SER A 34 -13.08 -9.14 2.93
C SER A 34 -11.64 -9.57 2.73
N ASP A 35 -10.71 -8.62 2.65
CA ASP A 35 -9.28 -8.88 2.46
C ASP A 35 -8.45 -7.76 3.11
N VAL A 36 -7.18 -8.02 3.30
CA VAL A 36 -6.20 -7.00 3.70
C VAL A 36 -5.93 -6.03 2.54
N SER A 37 -5.37 -4.85 2.84
CA SER A 37 -5.04 -3.83 1.82
C SER A 37 -6.24 -3.21 1.08
N GLU A 38 -7.47 -3.40 1.54
CA GLU A 38 -8.67 -2.92 0.83
C GLU A 38 -8.90 -1.40 0.91
N GLY A 39 -8.25 -0.72 1.83
CA GLY A 39 -8.35 0.73 1.99
C GLY A 39 -7.33 1.50 1.14
N ILE A 40 -6.74 2.52 1.76
CA ILE A 40 -5.75 3.44 1.16
C ILE A 40 -4.50 2.68 0.66
N SER A 41 -4.19 1.55 1.26
CA SER A 41 -3.00 0.76 0.95
C SER A 41 -3.00 0.19 -0.47
N LYS A 42 -4.16 0.04 -1.15
CA LYS A 42 -4.22 -0.35 -2.57
C LYS A 42 -4.33 0.84 -3.52
N GLY A 43 -4.76 2.02 -3.04
CA GLY A 43 -5.04 3.21 -3.84
C GLY A 43 -4.02 4.32 -3.60
N ASN A 44 -2.77 4.12 -4.00
CA ASN A 44 -1.69 5.09 -3.88
C ASN A 44 -0.66 4.91 -5.01
N SER A 45 0.36 5.77 -5.05
CA SER A 45 1.38 5.76 -6.10
C SER A 45 2.45 4.68 -5.97
N GLY A 46 2.49 3.93 -4.87
CA GLY A 46 3.51 2.89 -4.66
C GLY A 46 4.94 3.43 -4.50
N ILE A 47 5.10 4.67 -4.08
CA ILE A 47 6.43 5.30 -3.96
C ILE A 47 7.02 5.05 -2.57
N VAL A 48 8.29 4.65 -2.56
CA VAL A 48 9.15 4.64 -1.39
C VAL A 48 9.94 5.94 -1.38
N HIS A 49 9.45 6.92 -0.61
CA HIS A 49 10.04 8.25 -0.52
C HIS A 49 11.38 8.25 0.22
N ALA A 50 12.33 9.07 -0.23
CA ALA A 50 13.62 9.23 0.45
C ALA A 50 13.55 10.08 1.72
N GLY A 51 12.61 11.03 1.81
CA GLY A 51 12.39 11.85 2.99
C GLY A 51 12.92 13.30 2.90
N TYR A 52 13.51 13.70 1.78
CA TYR A 52 14.14 15.01 1.58
C TYR A 52 13.20 16.21 1.75
N ASN A 53 11.90 16.05 1.55
CA ASN A 53 10.90 17.13 1.57
C ASN A 53 10.06 17.18 2.87
N GLU A 54 10.42 16.40 3.88
CA GLU A 54 9.67 16.41 5.14
C GLU A 54 10.21 17.48 6.10
N LYS A 55 9.32 17.99 6.97
CA LYS A 55 9.69 19.02 7.95
C LYS A 55 10.54 18.40 9.07
N ILE A 56 11.70 19.00 9.35
CA ILE A 56 12.59 18.57 10.45
C ILE A 56 11.82 18.56 11.79
N GLY A 57 12.02 17.52 12.58
CA GLY A 57 11.41 17.36 13.90
C GLY A 57 10.03 16.69 13.89
N THR A 58 9.46 16.33 12.72
CA THR A 58 8.19 15.63 12.62
C THR A 58 8.35 14.11 12.67
N LEU A 59 7.29 13.40 13.08
CA LEU A 59 7.24 11.94 12.98
C LEU A 59 7.29 11.47 11.51
N LYS A 60 6.70 12.23 10.59
CA LYS A 60 6.79 11.96 9.14
C LYS A 60 8.25 11.89 8.68
N ALA A 61 9.06 12.89 9.02
CA ALA A 61 10.48 12.92 8.64
C ALA A 61 11.23 11.73 9.22
N LYS A 62 11.12 11.52 10.54
CA LYS A 62 11.79 10.42 11.25
C LYS A 62 11.43 9.06 10.68
N LEU A 63 10.14 8.74 10.68
CA LEU A 63 9.66 7.39 10.31
C LEU A 63 9.73 7.11 8.81
N ASN A 64 9.70 8.15 7.95
CA ASN A 64 9.98 7.98 6.53
C ASN A 64 11.42 7.54 6.27
N ILE A 65 12.39 8.20 6.87
CA ILE A 65 13.82 7.89 6.69
C ILE A 65 14.13 6.50 7.27
N GLU A 66 13.66 6.21 8.48
CA GLU A 66 13.84 4.91 9.12
C GLU A 66 13.16 3.80 8.28
N GLY A 67 11.95 4.05 7.79
CA GLY A 67 11.21 3.13 6.93
C GLY A 67 11.91 2.88 5.61
N ASN A 68 12.39 3.92 4.94
CA ASN A 68 13.11 3.81 3.67
C ASN A 68 14.32 2.86 3.78
N LYS A 69 15.08 2.92 4.87
CA LYS A 69 16.26 2.06 5.11
C LYS A 69 15.92 0.59 5.28
N ILE A 70 14.70 0.27 5.67
CA ILE A 70 14.26 -1.13 5.92
C ILE A 70 13.84 -1.84 4.61
N PHE A 71 13.47 -1.09 3.56
CA PHE A 71 12.78 -1.66 2.39
C PHE A 71 13.55 -2.73 1.64
N ASP A 72 14.86 -2.59 1.45
CA ASP A 72 15.66 -3.56 0.70
C ASP A 72 15.66 -4.93 1.40
N ASP A 73 15.94 -4.94 2.70
CA ASP A 73 15.91 -6.16 3.49
C ASP A 73 14.50 -6.76 3.60
N LEU A 74 13.50 -5.91 3.84
CA LEU A 74 12.12 -6.32 3.99
C LEU A 74 11.56 -6.93 2.69
N SER A 75 11.85 -6.33 1.53
CA SER A 75 11.41 -6.85 0.24
C SER A 75 12.07 -8.17 -0.11
N ARG A 76 13.36 -8.33 0.23
CA ARG A 76 14.09 -9.59 0.05
C ARG A 76 13.51 -10.69 0.95
N ASP A 77 13.29 -10.39 2.24
CA ASP A 77 12.80 -11.35 3.22
C ASP A 77 11.35 -11.78 2.93
N LEU A 78 10.48 -10.85 2.51
CA LEU A 78 9.07 -11.09 2.27
C LEU A 78 8.71 -11.29 0.79
N GLN A 79 9.65 -11.11 -0.13
CA GLN A 79 9.52 -11.36 -1.56
C GLN A 79 8.34 -10.62 -2.22
N PHE A 80 8.14 -9.35 -1.92
CA PHE A 80 7.22 -8.49 -2.65
C PHE A 80 7.97 -7.62 -3.67
N PRO A 81 7.30 -7.18 -4.77
CA PRO A 81 7.94 -6.37 -5.80
C PRO A 81 8.36 -4.99 -5.27
N PHE A 82 9.64 -4.70 -5.37
CA PHE A 82 10.27 -3.43 -5.00
C PHE A 82 11.46 -3.14 -5.89
N LYS A 83 11.69 -1.86 -6.23
CA LYS A 83 12.85 -1.40 -7.02
C LYS A 83 13.35 -0.06 -6.50
N ARG A 84 14.66 0.08 -6.31
CA ARG A 84 15.35 1.37 -6.10
C ARG A 84 15.55 2.04 -7.46
N ASN A 85 14.48 2.57 -8.05
CA ASN A 85 14.56 3.25 -9.35
C ASN A 85 15.04 4.70 -9.24
N GLY A 86 15.03 5.29 -8.05
CA GLY A 86 15.32 6.70 -7.83
C GLY A 86 14.21 7.63 -8.29
N ALA A 87 14.39 8.92 -8.07
CA ALA A 87 13.44 9.94 -8.50
C ALA A 87 14.17 11.19 -9.02
N PHE A 88 13.52 11.92 -9.92
CA PHE A 88 13.90 13.26 -10.36
C PHE A 88 12.84 14.27 -9.92
N ILE A 89 13.28 15.39 -9.33
CA ILE A 89 12.45 16.57 -9.13
C ILE A 89 12.86 17.55 -10.21
N LEU A 90 11.93 17.90 -11.08
CA LEU A 90 12.19 18.67 -12.32
C LEU A 90 12.12 20.16 -12.07
N ALA A 91 13.13 20.91 -12.50
CA ALA A 91 13.17 22.37 -12.51
C ALA A 91 13.00 22.90 -13.94
N PHE A 92 12.21 23.98 -14.10
CA PHE A 92 11.91 24.62 -15.37
C PHE A 92 12.35 26.10 -15.39
N SER A 93 12.89 26.60 -14.30
CA SER A 93 13.38 27.96 -14.15
C SER A 93 14.53 28.03 -13.13
N ASP A 94 15.23 29.17 -13.08
CA ASP A 94 16.25 29.44 -12.06
C ASP A 94 15.64 29.51 -10.66
N GLU A 95 14.39 29.94 -10.53
CA GLU A 95 13.66 29.90 -9.25
C GLU A 95 13.43 28.46 -8.78
N ASP A 96 13.06 27.56 -9.69
CA ASP A 96 12.92 26.15 -9.39
C ASP A 96 14.27 25.52 -8.95
N MET A 97 15.37 25.90 -9.60
CA MET A 97 16.71 25.43 -9.20
C MET A 97 17.05 25.85 -7.76
N ASN A 98 16.70 27.06 -7.33
CA ASN A 98 16.87 27.48 -5.94
C ASN A 98 16.03 26.62 -4.97
N ILE A 99 14.83 26.20 -5.39
CA ILE A 99 14.01 25.29 -4.60
C ILE A 99 14.67 23.90 -4.53
N LEU A 100 15.24 23.38 -5.63
CA LEU A 100 15.97 22.11 -5.62
C LEU A 100 17.16 22.13 -4.65
N GLU A 101 17.94 23.21 -4.63
CA GLU A 101 19.04 23.37 -3.67
C GLU A 101 18.52 23.36 -2.22
N SER A 102 17.44 24.07 -1.95
CA SER A 102 16.81 24.09 -0.62
C SER A 102 16.31 22.70 -0.21
N LEU A 103 15.73 21.93 -1.14
CA LEU A 103 15.28 20.55 -0.89
C LEU A 103 16.47 19.63 -0.64
N LYS A 104 17.56 19.81 -1.37
CA LYS A 104 18.80 19.03 -1.17
C LYS A 104 19.37 19.30 0.21
N GLU A 105 19.55 20.58 0.59
CA GLU A 105 20.04 20.96 1.92
C GLU A 105 19.15 20.42 3.06
N ASN A 106 17.81 20.50 2.90
CA ASN A 106 16.88 19.94 3.89
C ASN A 106 17.05 18.41 4.01
N GLY A 107 17.16 17.73 2.88
CA GLY A 107 17.38 16.28 2.83
C GLY A 107 18.71 15.87 3.49
N GLU A 108 19.80 16.61 3.23
CA GLU A 108 21.11 16.37 3.84
C GLU A 108 21.05 16.57 5.38
N LYS A 109 20.39 17.64 5.87
CA LYS A 109 20.14 17.86 7.30
C LYS A 109 19.35 16.75 7.96
N LEU A 110 18.44 16.11 7.21
CA LEU A 110 17.66 14.95 7.63
C LEU A 110 18.41 13.61 7.52
N GLY A 111 19.62 13.60 6.94
CA GLY A 111 20.44 12.41 6.75
C GLY A 111 19.99 11.54 5.55
N VAL A 112 19.35 12.15 4.55
CA VAL A 112 19.02 11.49 3.28
C VAL A 112 20.27 11.43 2.42
N GLU A 113 20.66 10.21 2.01
CA GLU A 113 21.82 9.98 1.16
C GLU A 113 21.46 10.01 -0.33
N GLY A 114 22.47 10.26 -1.19
CA GLY A 114 22.33 10.16 -2.65
C GLY A 114 21.48 11.27 -3.27
N LEU A 115 21.56 12.49 -2.74
CA LEU A 115 20.98 13.71 -3.31
C LEU A 115 22.01 14.44 -4.17
N GLU A 116 21.67 14.70 -5.43
CA GLU A 116 22.58 15.29 -6.40
C GLU A 116 21.82 16.20 -7.36
N ILE A 117 22.30 17.42 -7.58
CA ILE A 117 21.77 18.29 -8.62
C ILE A 117 22.45 17.90 -9.94
N LEU A 118 21.64 17.62 -10.94
CA LEU A 118 22.11 17.32 -12.31
C LEU A 118 21.69 18.44 -13.25
N THR A 119 22.54 18.71 -14.21
CA THR A 119 22.26 19.58 -15.35
C THR A 119 21.18 18.94 -16.24
N ARG A 120 20.58 19.77 -17.12
CA ARG A 120 19.65 19.30 -18.16
C ARG A 120 20.24 18.16 -19.00
N GLU A 121 21.50 18.32 -19.45
CA GLU A 121 22.14 17.33 -20.32
C GLU A 121 22.31 15.99 -19.62
N GLU A 122 22.81 15.99 -18.38
CA GLU A 122 22.95 14.79 -17.56
C GLU A 122 21.60 14.10 -17.31
N ALA A 123 20.55 14.88 -17.00
CA ALA A 123 19.21 14.35 -16.77
C ALA A 123 18.62 13.70 -18.03
N LEU A 124 18.76 14.35 -19.21
CA LEU A 124 18.29 13.83 -20.50
C LEU A 124 19.07 12.59 -20.96
N ASN A 125 20.34 12.47 -20.59
CA ASN A 125 21.13 11.25 -20.85
C ASN A 125 20.61 10.05 -20.04
N ILE A 126 20.06 10.28 -18.84
CA ILE A 126 19.48 9.23 -17.99
C ILE A 126 18.03 8.92 -18.39
N GLU A 127 17.23 9.95 -18.66
CA GLU A 127 15.81 9.87 -19.03
C GLU A 127 15.55 10.67 -20.32
N PRO A 128 15.75 10.07 -21.51
CA PRO A 128 15.66 10.79 -22.79
C PRO A 128 14.27 11.34 -23.12
N ASN A 129 13.22 10.81 -22.51
CA ASN A 129 11.83 11.18 -22.74
C ASN A 129 11.33 12.33 -21.84
N LEU A 130 12.20 12.92 -21.00
CA LEU A 130 11.84 14.11 -20.24
C LEU A 130 11.49 15.28 -21.14
N ASN A 131 10.64 16.17 -20.65
CA ASN A 131 10.40 17.45 -21.29
C ASN A 131 11.74 18.20 -21.43
N LYS A 132 12.05 18.64 -22.66
CA LYS A 132 13.33 19.27 -23.00
C LYS A 132 13.47 20.69 -22.47
N GLU A 133 12.42 21.28 -21.92
CA GLU A 133 12.45 22.61 -21.31
C GLU A 133 12.95 22.62 -19.86
N ILE A 134 13.26 21.44 -19.29
CA ILE A 134 13.90 21.39 -17.96
C ILE A 134 15.24 22.13 -18.00
N VAL A 135 15.58 22.80 -16.89
CA VAL A 135 16.90 23.46 -16.72
C VAL A 135 17.83 22.61 -15.85
N GLY A 136 17.28 21.73 -15.00
CA GLY A 136 18.02 20.78 -14.19
C GLY A 136 17.08 19.92 -13.37
N VAL A 137 17.64 19.01 -12.59
CA VAL A 137 16.87 18.11 -11.70
C VAL A 137 17.60 17.87 -10.39
N LEU A 138 16.85 17.63 -9.31
CA LEU A 138 17.37 16.96 -8.12
C LEU A 138 17.19 15.44 -8.31
N ASN A 139 18.31 14.74 -8.44
CA ASN A 139 18.37 13.27 -8.50
C ASN A 139 18.39 12.71 -7.08
N VAL A 140 17.38 11.88 -6.75
CA VAL A 140 17.19 11.26 -5.44
C VAL A 140 17.38 9.75 -5.57
N LYS A 141 18.61 9.27 -5.35
CA LYS A 141 19.01 7.87 -5.62
C LYS A 141 18.33 6.87 -4.70
N THR A 142 17.98 7.25 -3.47
CA THR A 142 17.40 6.38 -2.45
C THR A 142 15.86 6.30 -2.49
N SER A 143 15.20 6.97 -3.43
CA SER A 143 13.79 6.76 -3.72
C SER A 143 13.56 5.41 -4.43
N GLY A 144 12.35 4.87 -4.34
CA GLY A 144 11.99 3.60 -4.98
C GLY A 144 10.51 3.48 -5.25
N ILE A 145 10.14 2.37 -5.87
CA ILE A 145 8.76 1.97 -6.17
C ILE A 145 8.48 0.58 -5.62
N VAL A 146 7.27 0.37 -5.11
CA VAL A 146 6.82 -0.89 -4.51
C VAL A 146 5.40 -1.22 -4.96
N SER A 147 5.06 -2.53 -5.02
CA SER A 147 3.66 -2.96 -5.11
C SER A 147 3.01 -2.81 -3.73
N PRO A 148 2.17 -1.79 -3.49
CA PRO A 148 1.72 -1.47 -2.14
C PRO A 148 0.77 -2.52 -1.56
N TYR A 149 -0.08 -3.13 -2.41
CA TYR A 149 -0.98 -4.20 -1.98
C TYR A 149 -0.23 -5.52 -1.76
N GLU A 150 0.76 -5.88 -2.59
CA GLU A 150 1.55 -7.10 -2.38
C GLU A 150 2.44 -6.99 -1.14
N MET A 151 3.03 -5.81 -0.86
CA MET A 151 3.73 -5.54 0.39
C MET A 151 2.81 -5.75 1.60
N THR A 152 1.60 -5.19 1.56
CA THR A 152 0.63 -5.32 2.67
C THR A 152 0.23 -6.78 2.88
N ILE A 153 -0.04 -7.53 1.80
CA ILE A 153 -0.37 -8.96 1.85
C ILE A 153 0.83 -9.75 2.41
N ALA A 154 2.05 -9.43 1.97
CA ALA A 154 3.25 -10.11 2.43
C ALA A 154 3.49 -9.93 3.94
N LEU A 155 3.27 -8.71 4.46
CA LEU A 155 3.34 -8.41 5.88
C LEU A 155 2.28 -9.19 6.67
N ALA A 156 1.04 -9.21 6.18
CA ALA A 156 -0.07 -9.93 6.82
C ALA A 156 0.14 -11.45 6.83
N GLU A 157 0.56 -12.04 5.70
CA GLU A 157 0.86 -13.47 5.62
C GLU A 157 2.00 -13.87 6.56
N ASN A 158 3.09 -13.09 6.61
CA ASN A 158 4.20 -13.36 7.52
C ASN A 158 3.77 -13.23 8.98
N ALA A 159 2.93 -12.25 9.34
CA ALA A 159 2.36 -12.14 10.67
C ALA A 159 1.48 -13.36 11.03
N ALA A 160 0.62 -13.80 10.09
CA ALA A 160 -0.25 -14.97 10.29
C ALA A 160 0.56 -16.28 10.43
N GLU A 161 1.60 -16.49 9.63
CA GLU A 161 2.52 -17.62 9.76
C GLU A 161 3.24 -17.66 11.11
N ASN A 162 3.40 -16.50 11.74
CA ASN A 162 3.95 -16.34 13.09
C ASN A 162 2.89 -16.26 14.18
N GLY A 163 1.63 -16.66 13.90
CA GLY A 163 0.58 -16.88 14.88
C GLY A 163 -0.32 -15.68 15.20
N VAL A 164 -0.27 -14.60 14.42
CA VAL A 164 -1.27 -13.53 14.50
C VAL A 164 -2.57 -13.97 13.84
N GLU A 165 -3.69 -13.83 14.54
CA GLU A 165 -5.01 -14.09 13.97
C GLU A 165 -5.52 -12.88 13.18
N PHE A 166 -6.09 -13.11 12.00
CA PHE A 166 -6.76 -12.10 11.19
C PHE A 166 -8.25 -12.41 11.09
N LYS A 167 -9.08 -11.46 11.51
CA LYS A 167 -10.53 -11.52 11.41
C LYS A 167 -11.02 -10.50 10.41
N LEU A 168 -11.28 -10.96 9.20
CA LEU A 168 -11.81 -10.18 8.08
C LEU A 168 -13.35 -10.05 8.19
N ASN A 169 -13.97 -9.18 7.37
CA ASN A 169 -15.40 -8.88 7.39
C ASN A 169 -15.90 -8.50 8.80
N SER A 170 -15.07 -7.80 9.58
CA SER A 170 -15.28 -7.54 11.00
C SER A 170 -15.12 -6.06 11.31
N LYS A 171 -16.17 -5.27 11.01
CA LYS A 171 -16.19 -3.83 11.27
C LYS A 171 -16.33 -3.56 12.77
N VAL A 172 -15.40 -2.82 13.35
CA VAL A 172 -15.55 -2.29 14.70
C VAL A 172 -16.63 -1.22 14.71
N THR A 173 -17.65 -1.42 15.53
CA THR A 173 -18.80 -0.51 15.64
C THR A 173 -18.88 0.18 16.99
N ASN A 174 -18.29 -0.41 18.04
CA ASN A 174 -18.19 0.21 19.35
C ASN A 174 -16.96 -0.28 20.12
N ILE A 175 -16.44 0.55 21.03
CA ILE A 175 -15.34 0.24 21.93
C ILE A 175 -15.71 0.80 23.32
N GLU A 176 -15.71 -0.07 24.33
CA GLU A 176 -16.02 0.29 25.71
C GLU A 176 -14.84 -0.07 26.63
N LYS A 177 -14.47 0.83 27.52
CA LYS A 177 -13.47 0.56 28.55
C LYS A 177 -14.05 -0.40 29.59
N ILE A 178 -13.31 -1.42 29.95
CA ILE A 178 -13.65 -2.38 31.02
C ILE A 178 -12.56 -2.36 32.11
N SER A 179 -12.72 -3.16 33.16
CA SER A 179 -11.77 -3.20 34.27
C SER A 179 -10.33 -3.48 33.84
N GLU A 180 -10.15 -4.39 32.87
CA GLU A 180 -8.82 -4.79 32.36
C GLU A 180 -8.76 -4.68 30.84
N GLY A 181 -8.72 -3.45 30.29
CA GLY A 181 -8.62 -3.19 28.87
C GLY A 181 -9.93 -2.75 28.24
N TYR A 182 -10.28 -3.34 27.10
CA TYR A 182 -11.37 -2.89 26.24
C TYR A 182 -12.23 -4.04 25.72
N LYS A 183 -13.53 -3.77 25.65
CA LYS A 183 -14.52 -4.58 24.96
C LYS A 183 -14.77 -3.95 23.59
N VAL A 184 -14.48 -4.69 22.53
CA VAL A 184 -14.64 -4.26 21.15
C VAL A 184 -15.81 -5.00 20.52
N THR A 185 -16.80 -4.27 20.02
CA THR A 185 -17.98 -4.82 19.33
C THR A 185 -17.75 -4.82 17.81
N LEU A 186 -17.92 -5.99 17.20
CA LEU A 186 -17.77 -6.22 15.77
C LEU A 186 -19.15 -6.41 15.13
N ASN A 187 -19.42 -5.72 14.02
CA ASN A 187 -20.67 -5.81 13.25
C ASN A 187 -21.95 -5.69 14.09
N ASN A 188 -21.91 -4.92 15.19
CA ASN A 188 -23.00 -4.75 16.18
C ASN A 188 -23.46 -6.06 16.87
N ARG A 189 -22.68 -7.15 16.83
CA ARG A 189 -23.11 -8.46 17.33
C ARG A 189 -22.03 -9.18 18.15
N GLU A 190 -20.88 -9.39 17.55
CA GLU A 190 -19.80 -10.15 18.15
C GLU A 190 -18.94 -9.25 19.07
N VAL A 191 -18.47 -9.80 20.17
CA VAL A 191 -17.62 -9.09 21.14
C VAL A 191 -16.28 -9.79 21.28
N VAL A 192 -15.22 -9.01 21.22
CA VAL A 192 -13.86 -9.44 21.54
C VAL A 192 -13.25 -8.51 22.59
N ASN A 193 -12.51 -9.05 23.54
CA ASN A 193 -11.85 -8.27 24.59
C ASN A 193 -10.34 -8.28 24.39
N GLY A 194 -9.71 -7.10 24.53
CA GLY A 194 -8.27 -6.92 24.44
C GLY A 194 -7.71 -6.05 25.55
N LYS A 195 -6.49 -6.37 26.02
CA LYS A 195 -5.79 -5.57 27.04
C LYS A 195 -5.31 -4.24 26.44
N ILE A 196 -4.77 -4.29 25.23
CA ILE A 196 -4.29 -3.12 24.47
C ILE A 196 -5.01 -3.07 23.14
N ILE A 197 -5.44 -1.87 22.76
CA ILE A 197 -6.01 -1.59 21.44
C ILE A 197 -5.06 -0.70 20.64
N ILE A 198 -4.79 -1.07 19.39
CA ILE A 198 -4.02 -0.27 18.44
C ILE A 198 -4.95 0.15 17.31
N ASN A 199 -5.25 1.43 17.24
CA ASN A 199 -6.14 2.03 16.25
C ASN A 199 -5.35 2.41 14.98
N ALA A 200 -5.25 1.49 14.02
CA ALA A 200 -4.63 1.68 12.70
C ALA A 200 -5.67 1.68 11.57
N SER A 201 -6.88 2.18 11.85
CA SER A 201 -8.08 2.05 11.01
C SER A 201 -8.19 3.08 9.87
N GLY A 202 -7.13 3.84 9.59
CA GLY A 202 -7.07 4.78 8.47
C GLY A 202 -8.12 5.88 8.57
N LEU A 203 -9.05 5.96 7.61
CA LEU A 203 -10.10 6.99 7.60
C LEU A 203 -11.07 6.93 8.78
N GLU A 204 -11.23 5.76 9.41
CA GLU A 204 -12.09 5.58 10.59
C GLU A 204 -11.35 5.90 11.91
N GLY A 205 -10.07 6.28 11.84
CA GLY A 205 -9.23 6.44 13.01
C GLY A 205 -9.73 7.47 14.01
N ALA A 206 -10.19 8.61 13.53
CA ALA A 206 -10.79 9.64 14.39
C ALA A 206 -12.13 9.18 15.01
N PHE A 207 -12.96 8.46 14.23
CA PHE A 207 -14.22 7.91 14.76
C PHE A 207 -13.95 6.97 15.94
N LEU A 208 -13.03 6.03 15.81
CA LEU A 208 -12.71 5.08 16.88
C LEU A 208 -12.06 5.77 18.10
N ASN A 209 -11.16 6.74 17.90
CA ASN A 209 -10.67 7.57 18.99
C ASN A 209 -11.82 8.23 19.76
N ASN A 210 -12.78 8.78 19.03
CA ASN A 210 -13.87 9.55 19.60
C ASN A 210 -14.90 8.69 20.36
N LEU A 211 -14.85 7.36 20.26
CA LEU A 211 -15.64 6.44 21.10
C LEU A 211 -15.06 6.34 22.52
N VAL A 212 -13.76 6.44 22.68
CA VAL A 212 -13.08 6.14 23.97
C VAL A 212 -12.46 7.34 24.66
N SER A 213 -12.26 8.45 23.96
CA SER A 213 -11.57 9.65 24.47
C SER A 213 -12.47 10.89 24.43
N MET A 214 -12.29 11.78 25.41
CA MET A 214 -12.85 13.12 25.42
C MET A 214 -12.08 14.07 24.51
N SER A 215 -10.78 13.80 24.27
CA SER A 215 -9.95 14.53 23.31
C SER A 215 -10.30 14.09 21.88
N LYS A 216 -11.19 14.87 21.24
CA LYS A 216 -11.72 14.53 19.92
C LYS A 216 -10.67 14.75 18.83
N ARG A 217 -10.58 13.79 17.92
CA ARG A 217 -9.75 13.85 16.71
C ARG A 217 -10.62 14.02 15.47
N GLU A 218 -10.03 14.58 14.43
CA GLU A 218 -10.69 14.79 13.13
C GLU A 218 -9.74 14.38 11.99
N ILE A 219 -10.30 13.73 10.96
CA ILE A 219 -9.59 13.41 9.73
C ILE A 219 -10.23 14.19 8.59
N ASN A 220 -9.41 14.93 7.85
CA ASN A 220 -9.77 15.67 6.66
C ASN A 220 -9.40 14.84 5.42
N PRO A 221 -10.35 14.16 4.78
CA PRO A 221 -10.05 13.31 3.65
C PRO A 221 -9.70 14.12 2.39
N VAL A 222 -8.59 13.79 1.76
CA VAL A 222 -8.16 14.38 0.48
C VAL A 222 -8.00 13.26 -0.55
N LYS A 223 -8.88 13.26 -1.55
CA LYS A 223 -8.86 12.33 -2.67
C LYS A 223 -7.70 12.66 -3.62
N GLY A 224 -7.05 11.63 -4.15
CA GLY A 224 -6.12 11.72 -5.28
C GLY A 224 -6.54 10.74 -6.36
N GLU A 225 -6.68 11.20 -7.59
CA GLU A 225 -7.06 10.40 -8.76
C GLU A 225 -5.82 10.04 -9.57
N TYR A 226 -5.88 8.91 -10.26
CA TYR A 226 -4.74 8.34 -10.98
C TYR A 226 -5.17 7.75 -12.32
N CYS A 227 -4.28 7.83 -13.32
CA CYS A 227 -4.34 7.09 -14.57
C CYS A 227 -3.28 5.99 -14.57
N LEU A 228 -3.68 4.74 -14.77
CA LEU A 228 -2.81 3.59 -14.94
C LEU A 228 -2.74 3.23 -16.43
N PHE A 229 -1.54 3.25 -16.98
CA PHE A 229 -1.24 2.88 -18.35
C PHE A 229 -0.69 1.46 -18.45
N ASP A 230 -0.64 0.92 -19.65
CA ASP A 230 -0.06 -0.40 -19.92
C ASP A 230 1.47 -0.44 -19.73
N LYS A 231 2.04 -1.64 -19.87
CA LYS A 231 3.49 -1.86 -19.70
C LYS A 231 4.34 -1.27 -20.83
N VAL A 232 3.73 -1.03 -22.02
CA VAL A 232 4.43 -0.36 -23.11
C VAL A 232 4.71 1.10 -22.74
N ALA A 233 3.72 1.77 -22.15
CA ALA A 233 3.92 3.11 -21.58
C ALA A 233 4.89 3.12 -20.39
N GLY A 234 4.90 2.06 -19.59
CA GLY A 234 5.81 1.91 -18.44
C GLY A 234 7.30 1.88 -18.81
N ALA A 235 7.60 1.47 -20.04
CA ALA A 235 8.98 1.46 -20.54
C ALA A 235 9.50 2.85 -20.97
N MET A 236 8.66 3.90 -20.97
CA MET A 236 9.07 5.24 -21.37
C MET A 236 10.01 5.92 -20.37
N ILE A 237 9.90 5.60 -19.10
CA ILE A 237 10.73 6.16 -18.03
C ILE A 237 11.16 5.10 -17.03
N ASN A 238 12.30 5.33 -16.42
CA ASN A 238 12.82 4.47 -15.34
C ASN A 238 12.68 5.14 -13.98
N LYS A 239 12.87 6.45 -13.89
CA LYS A 239 12.79 7.26 -12.65
C LYS A 239 11.35 7.64 -12.34
N THR A 240 11.08 7.88 -11.06
CA THR A 240 9.88 8.61 -10.66
C THR A 240 10.11 10.11 -10.90
N LEU A 241 9.20 10.75 -11.62
CA LEU A 241 9.29 12.18 -11.93
C LEU A 241 8.34 12.97 -11.04
N PHE A 242 8.89 13.94 -10.32
CA PHE A 242 8.16 14.92 -9.54
C PHE A 242 8.35 16.31 -10.14
N GLN A 243 7.35 17.14 -10.02
CA GLN A 243 7.48 18.58 -10.23
C GLN A 243 7.92 19.25 -8.93
N VAL A 244 8.53 20.44 -9.03
CA VAL A 244 8.82 21.26 -7.86
C VAL A 244 7.54 21.49 -7.05
N PRO A 245 7.54 21.29 -5.72
CA PRO A 245 6.37 21.50 -4.89
C PRO A 245 5.92 22.97 -4.94
N ASN A 246 4.64 23.20 -5.11
CA ASN A 246 4.03 24.52 -4.97
C ASN A 246 3.19 24.60 -3.68
N LYS A 247 2.65 25.80 -3.35
CA LYS A 247 1.86 26.02 -2.14
C LYS A 247 0.59 25.15 -2.04
N LEU A 248 0.09 24.64 -3.17
CA LEU A 248 -1.17 23.91 -3.25
C LEU A 248 -0.98 22.39 -3.31
N SER A 249 0.09 21.89 -3.96
CA SER A 249 0.30 20.45 -4.13
C SER A 249 1.79 20.12 -4.35
N LYS A 250 2.12 18.81 -4.18
CA LYS A 250 3.43 18.26 -4.59
C LYS A 250 3.53 18.04 -6.11
N GLY A 251 2.59 18.58 -6.92
CA GLY A 251 2.48 18.38 -8.36
C GLY A 251 1.89 17.01 -8.73
N VAL A 252 1.64 16.83 -10.04
CA VAL A 252 1.30 15.53 -10.64
C VAL A 252 2.59 14.79 -10.92
N LEU A 253 2.72 13.58 -10.39
CA LEU A 253 3.89 12.75 -10.65
C LEU A 253 3.64 11.81 -11.83
N VAL A 254 4.73 11.39 -12.46
CA VAL A 254 4.77 10.31 -13.46
C VAL A 254 5.78 9.28 -12.98
N THR A 255 5.36 8.01 -12.85
CA THR A 255 6.21 6.97 -12.26
C THR A 255 5.97 5.62 -12.92
N PRO A 256 7.01 4.81 -13.16
CA PRO A 256 6.79 3.40 -13.45
C PRO A 256 6.26 2.71 -12.19
N THR A 257 5.49 1.64 -12.35
CA THR A 257 5.14 0.75 -11.24
C THR A 257 6.16 -0.37 -11.08
N ALA A 258 6.19 -1.02 -9.92
CA ALA A 258 7.08 -2.16 -9.70
C ALA A 258 6.87 -3.31 -10.70
N GLU A 259 5.69 -3.40 -11.29
CA GLU A 259 5.29 -4.40 -12.29
C GLU A 259 5.47 -3.93 -13.74
N GLY A 260 5.95 -2.70 -13.95
CA GLY A 260 6.31 -2.17 -15.27
C GLY A 260 5.20 -1.44 -15.99
N ASN A 261 4.09 -1.07 -15.34
CA ASN A 261 3.11 -0.14 -15.87
C ASN A 261 3.59 1.31 -15.69
N LEU A 262 2.93 2.29 -16.34
CA LEU A 262 3.11 3.71 -16.03
C LEU A 262 1.91 4.19 -15.20
N LEU A 263 2.18 4.97 -14.16
CA LEU A 263 1.18 5.60 -13.31
C LEU A 263 1.36 7.12 -13.35
N VAL A 264 0.27 7.83 -13.56
CA VAL A 264 0.22 9.29 -13.63
C VAL A 264 -0.81 9.81 -12.64
N GLY A 265 -0.47 10.82 -11.87
CA GLY A 265 -1.28 11.36 -10.77
C GLY A 265 -0.47 11.36 -9.46
N PRO A 266 -1.04 11.75 -8.32
CA PRO A 266 -2.42 12.18 -8.18
C PRO A 266 -2.63 13.68 -8.37
N ASN A 267 -3.89 14.07 -8.53
CA ASN A 267 -4.37 15.40 -8.16
C ASN A 267 -4.68 15.49 -6.64
N ALA A 268 -5.33 16.57 -6.21
CA ALA A 268 -5.74 16.75 -4.81
C ALA A 268 -7.12 17.41 -4.77
N VAL A 269 -8.13 16.62 -4.44
CA VAL A 269 -9.53 17.06 -4.37
C VAL A 269 -10.07 16.74 -2.97
N GLU A 270 -10.73 17.67 -2.32
CA GLU A 270 -11.42 17.40 -1.07
C GLU A 270 -12.59 16.42 -1.31
N GLY A 271 -12.75 15.43 -0.43
CA GLY A 271 -13.85 14.48 -0.51
C GLY A 271 -13.53 13.06 -0.08
N LYS A 272 -14.62 12.28 0.07
CA LYS A 272 -14.58 10.88 0.54
C LYS A 272 -14.98 9.87 -0.55
N THR A 273 -15.38 10.31 -1.74
CA THR A 273 -15.82 9.41 -2.81
C THR A 273 -14.62 8.81 -3.52
N LEU A 274 -14.71 7.52 -3.84
CA LEU A 274 -13.65 6.82 -4.59
C LEU A 274 -13.86 6.90 -6.13
N GLU A 275 -14.89 7.57 -6.56
CA GLU A 275 -15.14 7.78 -7.99
C GLU A 275 -14.12 8.75 -8.57
N THR A 276 -13.62 8.44 -9.77
CA THR A 276 -12.80 9.35 -10.56
C THR A 276 -13.70 10.26 -11.39
N SER A 277 -13.28 11.50 -11.58
CA SER A 277 -13.98 12.49 -12.40
C SER A 277 -13.26 12.73 -13.74
N ARG A 278 -14.01 13.11 -14.76
CA ARG A 278 -13.41 13.47 -16.05
C ARG A 278 -12.47 14.67 -15.89
N GLU A 279 -12.95 15.68 -15.19
CA GLU A 279 -12.19 16.91 -14.90
C GLU A 279 -10.88 16.63 -14.17
N GLY A 280 -10.91 15.72 -13.18
CA GLY A 280 -9.71 15.31 -12.43
C GLY A 280 -8.72 14.53 -13.28
N ILE A 281 -9.22 13.66 -14.19
CA ILE A 281 -8.37 12.92 -15.11
C ILE A 281 -7.77 13.85 -16.17
N ASP A 282 -8.56 14.74 -16.76
CA ASP A 282 -8.07 15.72 -17.73
C ASP A 282 -7.01 16.65 -17.08
N GLU A 283 -7.21 17.11 -15.83
CA GLU A 283 -6.22 17.87 -15.04
C GLU A 283 -4.89 17.11 -14.90
N ILE A 284 -4.96 15.81 -14.54
CA ILE A 284 -3.77 14.97 -14.34
C ILE A 284 -3.00 14.83 -15.65
N LEU A 285 -3.70 14.54 -16.74
CA LEU A 285 -3.08 14.37 -18.05
C LEU A 285 -2.44 15.66 -18.56
N ASP A 286 -3.07 16.80 -18.36
CA ASP A 286 -2.50 18.10 -18.77
C ASP A 286 -1.26 18.47 -17.96
N LYS A 287 -1.33 18.35 -16.63
CA LYS A 287 -0.18 18.66 -15.75
C LYS A 287 1.00 17.72 -15.96
N SER A 288 0.75 16.48 -16.35
CA SER A 288 1.83 15.51 -16.63
C SER A 288 2.65 15.82 -17.87
N LYS A 289 2.10 16.57 -18.85
CA LYS A 289 2.83 17.06 -20.04
C LYS A 289 4.01 17.96 -19.67
N THR A 290 3.95 18.61 -18.50
CA THR A 290 5.11 19.36 -17.98
C THR A 290 6.30 18.43 -17.70
N SER A 291 6.08 17.17 -17.33
CA SER A 291 7.15 16.21 -17.03
C SER A 291 7.60 15.41 -18.26
N LEU A 292 6.64 15.02 -19.12
CA LEU A 292 6.86 14.26 -20.36
C LEU A 292 6.16 14.96 -21.53
N GLU A 293 6.87 15.18 -22.63
CA GLU A 293 6.29 15.84 -23.82
C GLU A 293 5.10 15.06 -24.40
N GLU A 294 5.17 13.73 -24.39
CA GLU A 294 4.14 12.86 -24.94
C GLU A 294 3.72 11.78 -23.95
N LEU A 295 2.42 11.61 -23.80
CA LEU A 295 1.80 10.49 -23.08
C LEU A 295 0.88 9.71 -24.02
N PRO A 296 1.02 8.38 -24.09
CA PRO A 296 0.19 7.54 -24.93
C PRO A 296 -1.20 7.32 -24.33
N VAL A 297 -2.07 8.35 -24.35
CA VAL A 297 -3.39 8.34 -23.69
C VAL A 297 -4.25 7.14 -24.12
N ALA A 298 -4.12 6.68 -25.38
CA ALA A 298 -4.79 5.47 -25.86
C ALA A 298 -4.36 4.17 -25.13
N ARG A 299 -3.31 4.23 -24.31
CA ARG A 299 -2.79 3.12 -23.52
C ARG A 299 -3.24 3.14 -22.04
N ILE A 300 -4.18 3.99 -21.68
CA ILE A 300 -4.78 3.97 -20.35
C ILE A 300 -5.57 2.67 -20.20
N LEU A 301 -5.25 1.89 -19.16
CA LEU A 301 -5.94 0.65 -18.81
C LEU A 301 -7.07 0.91 -17.83
N ASN A 302 -6.84 1.80 -16.86
CA ASN A 302 -7.78 2.05 -15.78
C ASN A 302 -7.52 3.42 -15.13
N THR A 303 -8.55 3.94 -14.48
CA THR A 303 -8.46 5.07 -13.56
C THR A 303 -8.90 4.61 -12.16
N PHE A 304 -8.28 5.15 -11.12
CA PHE A 304 -8.67 4.86 -9.75
C PHE A 304 -8.36 6.06 -8.85
N SER A 305 -8.86 6.02 -7.64
CA SER A 305 -8.56 7.03 -6.63
C SER A 305 -8.17 6.42 -5.29
N GLY A 306 -7.52 7.23 -4.46
CA GLY A 306 -7.23 6.93 -3.09
C GLY A 306 -7.46 8.15 -2.20
N ILE A 307 -7.87 7.93 -0.95
CA ILE A 307 -8.22 9.01 -0.02
C ILE A 307 -7.15 9.10 1.07
N ARG A 308 -6.45 10.25 1.15
CA ARG A 308 -5.45 10.51 2.18
C ARG A 308 -6.13 10.95 3.47
N PRO A 309 -5.84 10.31 4.62
CA PRO A 309 -6.43 10.66 5.92
C PRO A 309 -5.64 11.79 6.58
N LYS A 310 -5.71 13.00 6.03
CA LYS A 310 -4.99 14.15 6.59
C LYS A 310 -5.56 14.59 7.95
N THR A 311 -4.69 15.09 8.82
CA THR A 311 -5.03 15.71 10.10
C THR A 311 -4.75 17.21 10.07
N LYS A 312 -5.30 17.96 11.01
CA LYS A 312 -5.03 19.40 11.13
C LYS A 312 -3.59 19.68 11.56
N GLU A 313 -3.00 18.77 12.32
CA GLU A 313 -1.64 18.83 12.82
C GLU A 313 -0.60 18.74 11.70
N GLY A 314 -0.96 18.15 10.55
CA GLY A 314 -0.07 17.99 9.40
C GLY A 314 1.02 16.93 9.59
N ASP A 315 1.05 16.24 10.73
CA ASP A 315 1.96 15.15 11.06
C ASP A 315 1.19 13.85 11.39
N PHE A 316 1.90 12.75 11.55
CA PHE A 316 1.33 11.48 12.06
C PHE A 316 0.95 11.62 13.53
N ILE A 317 -0.17 11.05 13.92
CA ILE A 317 -0.60 10.95 15.30
C ILE A 317 -0.36 9.51 15.76
N ILE A 318 0.74 9.30 16.46
CA ILE A 318 1.12 8.00 17.03
C ILE A 318 1.37 8.20 18.51
N GLU A 319 0.35 7.89 19.32
CA GLU A 319 0.34 8.20 20.74
C GLU A 319 -0.55 7.23 21.53
N GLU A 320 -0.26 7.03 22.80
CA GLU A 320 -1.27 6.53 23.72
C GLU A 320 -2.22 7.66 24.08
N VAL A 321 -3.50 7.39 24.06
CA VAL A 321 -4.53 8.37 24.39
C VAL A 321 -4.54 8.64 25.90
N GLU A 322 -4.35 9.90 26.31
CA GLU A 322 -4.12 10.29 27.71
C GLU A 322 -5.23 9.82 28.67
N ASP A 323 -6.50 10.00 28.26
CA ASP A 323 -7.69 9.62 29.05
C ASP A 323 -8.19 8.18 28.74
N ALA A 324 -7.48 7.44 27.88
CA ALA A 324 -7.81 6.07 27.50
C ALA A 324 -6.54 5.19 27.49
N LYS A 325 -6.03 4.88 28.68
CA LYS A 325 -4.84 4.03 28.87
C LYS A 325 -4.94 2.72 28.10
N ASN A 326 -3.83 2.29 27.48
CA ASN A 326 -3.74 1.11 26.63
C ASN A 326 -4.55 1.21 25.31
N PHE A 327 -5.00 2.41 24.94
CA PHE A 327 -5.51 2.70 23.61
C PHE A 327 -4.49 3.55 22.86
N ILE A 328 -3.90 2.99 21.80
CA ILE A 328 -2.84 3.61 21.03
C ILE A 328 -3.40 4.03 19.67
N ASN A 329 -3.39 5.31 19.39
CA ASN A 329 -3.69 5.86 18.08
C ASN A 329 -2.50 5.70 17.14
N VAL A 330 -2.76 5.29 15.91
CA VAL A 330 -1.87 5.32 14.75
C VAL A 330 -2.69 5.84 13.58
N ILE A 331 -3.03 7.13 13.63
CA ILE A 331 -3.99 7.78 12.75
C ILE A 331 -3.37 8.98 12.01
N GLY A 332 -4.04 9.46 10.97
CA GLY A 332 -3.49 10.55 10.16
C GLY A 332 -2.30 10.12 9.30
N ILE A 333 -2.18 8.82 9.02
CA ILE A 333 -1.05 8.28 8.27
C ILE A 333 -1.33 8.45 6.76
N ASP A 334 -1.10 9.67 6.27
CA ASP A 334 -1.10 10.02 4.85
C ASP A 334 0.30 9.84 4.23
N SER A 335 0.63 10.50 3.12
CA SER A 335 2.01 10.46 2.57
C SER A 335 3.01 11.14 3.54
N PRO A 336 4.14 10.47 3.84
CA PRO A 336 4.75 9.27 3.24
C PRO A 336 4.45 7.94 3.98
N GLY A 337 3.24 7.70 4.43
CA GLY A 337 2.84 6.59 5.29
C GLY A 337 3.19 5.19 4.76
N LEU A 338 3.16 4.96 3.43
CA LEU A 338 3.58 3.67 2.85
C LEU A 338 5.04 3.37 3.16
N THR A 339 5.91 4.35 2.97
CA THR A 339 7.34 4.24 3.29
C THR A 339 7.58 4.10 4.79
N ALA A 340 6.86 4.88 5.59
CA ALA A 340 7.01 4.90 7.04
C ALA A 340 6.44 3.64 7.72
N ALA A 341 5.53 2.89 7.08
CA ALA A 341 4.79 1.79 7.70
C ALA A 341 5.66 0.75 8.42
N PRO A 342 6.79 0.26 7.85
CA PRO A 342 7.67 -0.67 8.58
C PRO A 342 8.27 -0.06 9.85
N ALA A 343 8.70 1.20 9.80
CA ALA A 343 9.25 1.92 10.96
C ALA A 343 8.16 2.24 12.00
N ILE A 344 6.93 2.52 11.56
CA ILE A 344 5.77 2.68 12.45
C ILE A 344 5.54 1.39 13.24
N GLY A 345 5.65 0.23 12.60
CA GLY A 345 5.54 -1.07 13.28
C GLY A 345 6.53 -1.19 14.45
N VAL A 346 7.81 -0.89 14.19
CA VAL A 346 8.86 -0.90 15.21
C VAL A 346 8.59 0.15 16.30
N TYR A 347 8.19 1.36 15.90
CA TYR A 347 7.92 2.46 16.82
C TYR A 347 6.79 2.12 17.81
N VAL A 348 5.67 1.59 17.32
CA VAL A 348 4.53 1.18 18.16
C VAL A 348 4.88 0.03 19.10
N VAL A 349 5.63 -0.97 18.63
CA VAL A 349 6.10 -2.06 19.50
C VAL A 349 7.01 -1.53 20.61
N ASN A 350 7.87 -0.57 20.34
CA ASN A 350 8.71 0.05 21.36
C ASN A 350 7.89 0.81 22.42
N MET A 351 6.76 1.44 22.06
CA MET A 351 5.83 2.04 23.02
C MET A 351 5.20 1.00 23.96
N ILE A 352 5.00 -0.23 23.47
CA ILE A 352 4.36 -1.33 24.23
C ILE A 352 5.36 -2.06 25.12
N LYS A 353 6.64 -2.12 24.76
CA LYS A 353 7.70 -2.81 25.52
C LYS A 353 7.80 -2.39 26.98
N GLU A 354 7.49 -1.14 27.29
CA GLU A 354 7.52 -0.63 28.67
C GLU A 354 6.36 -1.16 29.54
N ARG A 355 5.38 -1.85 28.96
CA ARG A 355 4.11 -2.25 29.60
C ARG A 355 3.86 -3.74 29.60
N LEU A 356 4.34 -4.43 28.60
CA LEU A 356 4.26 -5.88 28.47
C LEU A 356 5.67 -6.44 28.46
N ASP A 357 5.85 -7.51 29.24
CA ASP A 357 7.09 -8.29 29.16
C ASP A 357 7.14 -9.02 27.80
N LEU A 358 7.81 -8.42 26.84
CA LEU A 358 7.89 -8.91 25.48
C LEU A 358 8.95 -10.01 25.37
N VAL A 359 8.52 -11.26 25.46
CA VAL A 359 9.39 -12.43 25.26
C VAL A 359 9.44 -12.77 23.78
N GLU A 360 10.63 -12.71 23.17
CA GLU A 360 10.83 -13.05 21.76
C GLU A 360 10.57 -14.54 21.48
N LYS A 361 9.95 -14.82 20.32
CA LYS A 361 9.75 -16.19 19.82
C LYS A 361 11.07 -16.77 19.32
N LYS A 362 11.45 -17.93 19.80
CA LYS A 362 12.64 -18.68 19.35
C LYS A 362 12.52 -19.18 17.90
N ASN A 363 11.30 -19.37 17.41
CA ASN A 363 10.98 -19.93 16.09
C ASN A 363 10.33 -18.92 15.16
N PHE A 364 10.59 -17.62 15.35
CA PHE A 364 10.09 -16.58 14.45
C PHE A 364 10.58 -16.79 13.02
N LYS A 365 9.65 -16.93 12.08
CA LYS A 365 9.93 -17.02 10.64
C LYS A 365 10.08 -15.62 10.07
N LYS A 366 11.31 -15.19 9.83
CA LYS A 366 11.62 -13.87 9.28
C LYS A 366 11.18 -13.74 7.81
N THR A 367 11.27 -14.82 7.06
CA THR A 367 11.02 -14.88 5.62
C THR A 367 9.63 -15.39 5.29
N ARG A 368 9.13 -15.03 4.12
CA ARG A 368 7.90 -15.53 3.50
C ARG A 368 8.22 -16.10 2.13
N GLU A 369 7.57 -17.17 1.74
CA GLU A 369 7.59 -17.66 0.36
C GLU A 369 6.49 -16.99 -0.46
N LYS A 370 6.86 -16.35 -1.58
CA LYS A 370 5.89 -15.78 -2.53
C LYS A 370 5.20 -16.87 -3.35
N ILE A 371 4.04 -16.55 -3.93
CA ILE A 371 3.45 -17.36 -5.00
C ILE A 371 4.42 -17.36 -6.19
N VAL A 372 4.68 -18.53 -6.76
CA VAL A 372 5.54 -18.65 -7.95
C VAL A 372 4.87 -17.96 -9.12
N ARG A 373 5.50 -16.94 -9.70
CA ARG A 373 5.01 -16.28 -10.91
C ARG A 373 5.43 -17.07 -12.14
N PHE A 374 4.50 -17.81 -12.72
CA PHE A 374 4.76 -18.66 -13.88
C PHE A 374 5.32 -17.88 -15.07
N ALA A 375 4.88 -16.64 -15.27
CA ALA A 375 5.37 -15.77 -16.34
C ALA A 375 6.89 -15.52 -16.27
N GLU A 376 7.47 -15.47 -15.06
CA GLU A 376 8.88 -15.14 -14.81
C GLU A 376 9.83 -16.34 -15.00
N LEU A 377 9.28 -17.57 -15.08
CA LEU A 377 10.07 -18.80 -15.16
C LEU A 377 10.65 -19.06 -16.57
N SER A 378 11.82 -19.66 -16.64
CA SER A 378 12.36 -20.25 -17.88
C SER A 378 11.53 -21.42 -18.37
N LEU A 379 11.60 -21.80 -19.64
CA LEU A 379 10.88 -22.95 -20.19
C LEU A 379 11.18 -24.26 -19.44
N LYS A 380 12.42 -24.45 -18.99
CA LYS A 380 12.82 -25.63 -18.22
C LYS A 380 12.11 -25.69 -16.86
N GLU A 381 12.05 -24.56 -16.17
CA GLU A 381 11.38 -24.44 -14.87
C GLU A 381 9.87 -24.58 -15.02
N LYS A 382 9.26 -23.98 -16.07
CA LYS A 382 7.84 -24.15 -16.39
C LYS A 382 7.48 -25.61 -16.59
N ASN A 383 8.24 -26.34 -17.41
CA ASN A 383 8.03 -27.75 -17.66
C ASN A 383 8.20 -28.61 -16.40
N LYS A 384 9.16 -28.30 -15.54
CA LYS A 384 9.34 -28.97 -14.26
C LYS A 384 8.14 -28.72 -13.36
N LEU A 385 7.74 -27.46 -13.19
CA LEU A 385 6.62 -27.07 -12.32
C LEU A 385 5.30 -27.72 -12.77
N ILE A 386 5.01 -27.75 -14.09
CA ILE A 386 3.82 -28.40 -14.63
C ILE A 386 3.80 -29.90 -14.31
N LYS A 387 4.94 -30.60 -14.39
CA LYS A 387 5.02 -32.01 -14.03
C LYS A 387 4.74 -32.27 -12.55
N GLU A 388 5.21 -31.38 -11.68
CA GLU A 388 5.02 -31.47 -10.23
C GLU A 388 3.62 -31.03 -9.80
N LYS A 389 3.11 -29.96 -10.41
CA LYS A 389 1.81 -29.33 -10.12
C LYS A 389 1.05 -29.05 -11.43
N PRO A 390 0.23 -30.00 -11.95
CA PRO A 390 -0.41 -29.89 -13.27
C PRO A 390 -1.27 -28.63 -13.47
N ALA A 391 -1.86 -28.08 -12.42
CA ALA A 391 -2.64 -26.84 -12.49
C ALA A 391 -1.86 -25.64 -13.04
N TYR A 392 -0.53 -25.64 -12.94
CA TYR A 392 0.33 -24.64 -13.57
C TYR A 392 0.41 -24.77 -15.10
N GLY A 393 -0.09 -25.86 -15.68
CA GLY A 393 -0.24 -26.03 -17.13
C GLY A 393 -1.50 -25.37 -17.71
N HIS A 394 -2.45 -24.94 -16.88
CA HIS A 394 -3.71 -24.35 -17.31
C HIS A 394 -3.66 -22.82 -17.25
N MET A 395 -3.58 -22.17 -18.42
CA MET A 395 -3.56 -20.73 -18.53
C MET A 395 -4.94 -20.12 -18.33
N VAL A 396 -5.11 -19.27 -17.31
CA VAL A 396 -6.36 -18.59 -16.97
C VAL A 396 -6.36 -17.13 -17.47
N CYS A 397 -5.34 -16.36 -17.14
CA CYS A 397 -5.21 -14.98 -17.60
C CYS A 397 -4.12 -14.87 -18.67
N LYS A 398 -4.53 -14.70 -19.95
CA LYS A 398 -3.58 -14.59 -21.06
C LYS A 398 -2.84 -13.27 -21.12
N CYS A 399 -3.42 -12.17 -20.62
CA CYS A 399 -2.80 -10.84 -20.65
C CYS A 399 -1.61 -10.74 -19.68
N GLU A 400 -1.72 -11.36 -18.50
CA GLU A 400 -0.69 -11.33 -17.45
C GLU A 400 0.00 -12.70 -17.28
N PHE A 401 -0.33 -13.68 -18.15
CA PHE A 401 0.23 -15.05 -18.13
C PHE A 401 0.07 -15.76 -16.78
N VAL A 402 -1.12 -15.63 -16.15
CA VAL A 402 -1.43 -16.27 -14.87
C VAL A 402 -2.12 -17.61 -15.08
N THR A 403 -1.65 -18.62 -14.37
CA THR A 403 -2.13 -20.00 -14.44
C THR A 403 -3.14 -20.30 -13.33
N GLU A 404 -3.87 -21.42 -13.47
CA GLU A 404 -4.75 -21.95 -12.43
C GLU A 404 -3.97 -22.29 -11.15
N GLY A 405 -2.73 -22.80 -11.28
CA GLY A 405 -1.90 -23.13 -10.13
C GLY A 405 -1.60 -21.93 -9.22
N GLU A 406 -1.34 -20.74 -9.81
CA GLU A 406 -1.14 -19.51 -9.07
C GLU A 406 -2.42 -19.08 -8.34
N ILE A 407 -3.58 -19.25 -8.98
CA ILE A 407 -4.88 -18.89 -8.40
C ILE A 407 -5.22 -19.81 -7.22
N VAL A 408 -5.06 -21.12 -7.39
CA VAL A 408 -5.28 -22.10 -6.32
C VAL A 408 -4.35 -21.83 -5.14
N GLU A 409 -3.07 -21.57 -5.40
CA GLU A 409 -2.14 -21.21 -4.35
C GLU A 409 -2.57 -19.95 -3.59
N ALA A 410 -3.05 -18.91 -4.28
CA ALA A 410 -3.54 -17.69 -3.66
C ALA A 410 -4.76 -17.92 -2.73
N ILE A 411 -5.65 -18.85 -3.09
CA ILE A 411 -6.82 -19.21 -2.28
C ILE A 411 -6.41 -19.89 -0.96
N HIS A 412 -5.33 -20.69 -0.98
CA HIS A 412 -4.88 -21.48 0.17
C HIS A 412 -3.75 -20.84 0.98
N ARG A 413 -3.39 -19.59 0.70
CA ARG A 413 -2.41 -18.82 1.50
C ARG A 413 -2.89 -18.58 2.94
N PRO A 414 -1.98 -18.26 3.89
CA PRO A 414 -2.34 -17.89 5.27
C PRO A 414 -3.40 -16.80 5.35
N ILE A 415 -3.33 -15.80 4.45
CA ILE A 415 -4.40 -14.81 4.22
C ILE A 415 -5.08 -15.19 2.92
N LYS A 416 -6.17 -15.92 3.02
CA LYS A 416 -6.90 -16.51 1.88
C LYS A 416 -7.45 -15.46 0.93
N ALA A 417 -7.31 -15.69 -0.38
CA ALA A 417 -7.97 -14.89 -1.41
C ALA A 417 -9.38 -15.47 -1.67
N LEU A 418 -10.42 -14.82 -1.16
CA LEU A 418 -11.80 -15.32 -1.22
C LEU A 418 -12.67 -14.61 -2.28
N THR A 419 -12.12 -13.62 -2.98
CA THR A 419 -12.82 -12.84 -4.00
C THR A 419 -11.99 -12.70 -5.27
N VAL A 420 -12.62 -12.33 -6.39
CA VAL A 420 -11.90 -12.14 -7.66
C VAL A 420 -10.82 -11.05 -7.53
N ASP A 421 -11.11 -9.96 -6.83
CA ASP A 421 -10.14 -8.87 -6.63
C ASP A 421 -9.04 -9.26 -5.62
N ALA A 422 -9.30 -10.16 -4.67
CA ALA A 422 -8.25 -10.73 -3.82
C ALA A 422 -7.26 -11.59 -4.63
N ILE A 423 -7.75 -12.41 -5.57
CA ILE A 423 -6.90 -13.13 -6.54
C ILE A 423 -6.11 -12.13 -7.40
N LYS A 424 -6.77 -11.11 -7.93
CA LYS A 424 -6.15 -10.04 -8.73
C LYS A 424 -4.94 -9.41 -8.02
N ARG A 425 -5.07 -9.07 -6.73
CA ARG A 425 -3.99 -8.45 -5.94
C ARG A 425 -2.80 -9.38 -5.66
N ARG A 426 -3.00 -10.70 -5.70
CA ARG A 426 -1.94 -11.69 -5.42
C ARG A 426 -1.26 -12.22 -6.67
N THR A 427 -2.00 -12.29 -7.79
CA THR A 427 -1.54 -12.95 -9.01
C THR A 427 -1.43 -12.01 -10.22
N ARG A 428 -2.01 -10.81 -10.17
CA ARG A 428 -2.21 -9.86 -11.28
C ARG A 428 -3.25 -10.32 -12.34
N ALA A 429 -3.90 -11.46 -12.16
CA ALA A 429 -5.02 -11.83 -13.03
C ALA A 429 -6.04 -10.67 -13.08
N SER A 430 -6.54 -10.34 -14.26
CA SER A 430 -7.46 -9.20 -14.55
C SER A 430 -6.81 -7.80 -14.56
N MET A 431 -5.48 -7.66 -14.49
CA MET A 431 -4.78 -6.36 -14.53
C MET A 431 -4.26 -5.96 -15.92
N GLY A 432 -4.29 -6.88 -16.90
CA GLY A 432 -3.82 -6.57 -18.26
C GLY A 432 -4.89 -5.90 -19.12
N GLY A 433 -4.59 -5.69 -20.42
CA GLY A 433 -5.38 -4.86 -21.34
C GLY A 433 -6.87 -5.20 -21.47
N CYS A 434 -7.29 -6.44 -21.20
CA CYS A 434 -8.71 -6.82 -21.24
C CYS A 434 -9.48 -6.53 -19.93
N GLN A 435 -8.80 -6.11 -18.85
CA GLN A 435 -9.39 -5.76 -17.55
C GLN A 435 -10.37 -6.82 -17.00
N GLY A 436 -10.04 -8.11 -17.17
CA GLY A 436 -10.81 -9.23 -16.61
C GLY A 436 -11.86 -9.87 -17.53
N VAL A 437 -12.12 -9.32 -18.71
CA VAL A 437 -13.14 -9.87 -19.62
C VAL A 437 -12.95 -11.37 -19.88
N GLY A 438 -11.71 -11.82 -20.10
CA GLY A 438 -11.42 -13.22 -20.41
C GLY A 438 -11.25 -14.13 -19.20
N CYS A 439 -10.87 -13.62 -18.03
CA CYS A 439 -10.44 -14.42 -16.89
C CYS A 439 -11.37 -14.36 -15.66
N THR A 440 -12.27 -13.39 -15.55
CA THR A 440 -13.16 -13.25 -14.38
C THR A 440 -14.02 -14.51 -14.16
N LEU A 441 -14.69 -15.02 -15.21
CA LEU A 441 -15.51 -16.23 -15.08
C LEU A 441 -14.69 -17.50 -14.77
N PRO A 442 -13.55 -17.79 -15.45
CA PRO A 442 -12.67 -18.87 -15.03
C PRO A 442 -12.19 -18.76 -13.57
N ILE A 443 -11.79 -17.55 -13.10
CA ILE A 443 -11.42 -17.33 -11.71
C ILE A 443 -12.58 -17.66 -10.76
N SER A 444 -13.80 -17.20 -11.09
CA SER A 444 -15.00 -17.50 -10.28
C SER A 444 -15.31 -18.99 -10.19
N LYS A 445 -15.12 -19.76 -11.28
CA LYS A 445 -15.26 -21.22 -11.27
C LYS A 445 -14.22 -21.90 -10.38
N ILE A 446 -12.96 -21.42 -10.41
CA ILE A 446 -11.91 -21.95 -9.54
C ILE A 446 -12.23 -21.64 -8.09
N LEU A 447 -12.60 -20.38 -7.76
CA LEU A 447 -13.02 -20.00 -6.41
C LEU A 447 -14.19 -20.87 -5.90
N SER A 448 -15.25 -21.05 -6.71
CA SER A 448 -16.40 -21.88 -6.38
C SER A 448 -15.98 -23.33 -6.06
N ARG A 449 -15.12 -23.92 -6.88
CA ARG A 449 -14.59 -25.28 -6.68
C ARG A 449 -13.76 -25.39 -5.39
N GLU A 450 -12.78 -24.49 -5.20
CA GLU A 450 -11.84 -24.56 -4.09
C GLU A 450 -12.49 -24.23 -2.73
N LEU A 451 -13.52 -23.39 -2.73
CA LEU A 451 -14.24 -22.98 -1.52
C LEU A 451 -15.47 -23.86 -1.25
N GLY A 452 -15.92 -24.65 -2.22
CA GLY A 452 -17.12 -25.50 -2.09
C GLY A 452 -18.42 -24.71 -1.98
N ILE A 453 -18.51 -23.53 -2.61
CA ILE A 453 -19.68 -22.65 -2.59
C ILE A 453 -20.23 -22.47 -4.01
N ASP A 454 -21.51 -22.08 -4.11
CA ASP A 454 -22.12 -21.79 -5.41
C ASP A 454 -21.42 -20.62 -6.11
N ILE A 455 -21.30 -20.70 -7.44
CA ILE A 455 -20.64 -19.67 -8.24
C ILE A 455 -21.36 -18.31 -8.13
N SER A 456 -22.66 -18.30 -7.86
CA SER A 456 -23.45 -17.08 -7.63
C SER A 456 -23.12 -16.38 -6.31
N ASP A 457 -22.47 -17.08 -5.37
CA ASP A 457 -22.00 -16.53 -4.09
C ASP A 457 -20.58 -15.93 -4.19
N ILE A 458 -19.92 -16.12 -5.35
CA ILE A 458 -18.59 -15.53 -5.58
C ILE A 458 -18.72 -14.03 -5.79
N ASN A 459 -18.11 -13.28 -4.89
CA ASN A 459 -18.06 -11.83 -4.97
C ASN A 459 -16.84 -11.34 -5.77
N LYS A 460 -17.02 -10.21 -6.44
CA LYS A 460 -15.91 -9.53 -7.12
C LYS A 460 -14.93 -8.95 -6.09
N ASN A 461 -15.44 -8.25 -5.08
CA ASN A 461 -14.63 -7.58 -4.07
C ASN A 461 -15.19 -7.80 -2.64
N SER A 462 -16.23 -7.08 -2.26
CA SER A 462 -16.87 -7.16 -0.95
C SER A 462 -18.18 -7.95 -1.02
N GLU A 463 -18.74 -8.26 0.13
CA GLU A 463 -20.10 -8.80 0.25
C GLU A 463 -21.10 -7.93 -0.52
N GLY A 464 -22.02 -8.57 -1.25
CA GLY A 464 -23.00 -7.88 -2.09
C GLY A 464 -22.47 -7.43 -3.47
N SER A 465 -21.30 -7.90 -3.91
CA SER A 465 -20.76 -7.66 -5.26
C SER A 465 -20.64 -8.96 -6.09
N PRO A 466 -21.76 -9.70 -6.32
CA PRO A 466 -21.71 -10.99 -7.02
C PRO A 466 -21.18 -10.81 -8.45
N VAL A 467 -20.36 -11.77 -8.92
CA VAL A 467 -19.81 -11.76 -10.28
C VAL A 467 -20.84 -12.22 -11.31
N ILE A 468 -21.69 -13.16 -10.93
CA ILE A 468 -22.68 -13.80 -11.80
C ILE A 468 -24.03 -13.79 -11.13
N GLY A 469 -25.03 -13.31 -11.85
CA GLY A 469 -26.44 -13.47 -11.53
C GLY A 469 -26.95 -12.49 -10.46
N PHE A 470 -28.21 -12.16 -10.62
CA PHE A 470 -29.04 -11.67 -9.52
C PHE A 470 -29.78 -12.91 -8.99
N LYS A 471 -29.63 -13.24 -7.70
CA LYS A 471 -30.62 -14.08 -7.04
C LYS A 471 -31.92 -13.28 -7.04
N GLU A 472 -32.94 -13.74 -7.75
CA GLU A 472 -34.31 -13.26 -7.61
C GLU A 472 -34.79 -13.42 -6.17
#